data_91cbd0aeabfc7a887c5da7e819b7ca68
#
_entry.id   91cbd0aeabfc7a887c5da7e819b7ca68
#
_cell.length_a   1.000
_cell.length_b   1.000
_cell.length_c   1.000
_cell.angle_alpha   90.00
_cell.angle_beta   90.00
_cell.angle_gamma   90.00
#
_symmetry.space_group_name_H-M   'P 1'
#
loop_
_entity.id
_entity.type
_entity.pdbx_description
1 polymer ?
#
loop_
_entity_poly.entity_id
_entity_poly.type
_entity_poly.pdbx_seq_one_letter_code
_entity_poly.pdbx_strand_id
1 'polypeptide(L)'
;GVFEVLATGGDSALGGDDFDHAIARWVLEQSGELQPDAGMLRALLDASCAAKEALTSAASTGITFAGKTFEVSREQFDALVRPLVERTLKASRRALRDAGVTAAEVQEIVMVGGSTRVPLVRLVVGEFFGREPLIDIDPDRVVAVGAAIQADVLVGNKPDTDMLLLDVIP
;
A
#
# COMPACT_ATOMS: atom_id res chain seq x y z
N GLY A 1 -12.14 -5.32 -26.32
CA GLY A 1 -12.81 -4.37 -25.41
C GLY A 1 -12.02 -3.07 -25.28
N VAL A 2 -12.68 -1.98 -24.87
CA VAL A 2 -12.03 -0.69 -24.61
C VAL A 2 -11.93 -0.54 -23.09
N PHE A 3 -10.72 -0.21 -22.61
CA PHE A 3 -10.49 0.21 -21.24
C PHE A 3 -10.30 1.71 -21.23
N GLU A 4 -11.08 2.41 -20.44
CA GLU A 4 -11.04 3.86 -20.30
C GLU A 4 -10.74 4.21 -18.83
N VAL A 5 -9.72 5.05 -18.59
CA VAL A 5 -9.43 5.62 -17.29
C VAL A 5 -10.31 6.83 -17.08
N LEU A 6 -11.27 6.74 -16.17
CA LEU A 6 -12.21 7.83 -15.87
C LEU A 6 -11.60 8.92 -15.00
N ALA A 7 -10.78 8.55 -14.04
CA ALA A 7 -10.05 9.49 -13.18
C ALA A 7 -8.84 8.83 -12.53
N THR A 8 -7.88 9.66 -12.15
CA THR A 8 -6.72 9.28 -11.35
C THR A 8 -6.64 10.13 -10.10
N GLY A 9 -6.05 9.60 -9.04
CA GLY A 9 -5.83 10.33 -7.80
C GLY A 9 -4.85 9.57 -6.92
N GLY A 10 -4.10 10.31 -6.09
CA GLY A 10 -3.10 9.70 -5.21
C GLY A 10 -2.47 10.72 -4.27
N ASP A 11 -1.57 10.22 -3.45
CA ASP A 11 -0.63 10.98 -2.64
C ASP A 11 0.77 10.42 -2.92
N SER A 12 1.53 11.13 -3.76
CA SER A 12 2.86 10.71 -4.21
C SER A 12 3.91 10.70 -3.08
N ALA A 13 3.59 11.32 -1.94
CA ALA A 13 4.43 11.38 -0.75
C ALA A 13 3.98 10.37 0.32
N LEU A 14 3.17 9.36 -0.03
CA LEU A 14 2.67 8.36 0.89
C LEU A 14 2.94 6.95 0.35
N GLY A 15 3.68 6.15 1.12
CA GLY A 15 4.05 4.80 0.73
C GLY A 15 4.36 3.90 1.92
N GLY A 16 4.94 2.74 1.63
CA GLY A 16 5.36 1.76 2.64
C GLY A 16 6.42 2.29 3.61
N ASP A 17 7.27 3.19 3.14
CA ASP A 17 8.32 3.83 3.94
C ASP A 17 7.73 4.69 5.07
N ASP A 18 6.56 5.30 4.86
CA ASP A 18 5.89 6.06 5.92
C ASP A 18 5.41 5.16 7.06
N PHE A 19 5.06 3.91 6.74
CA PHE A 19 4.72 2.91 7.77
C PHE A 19 5.97 2.50 8.56
N ASP A 20 7.11 2.35 7.89
CA ASP A 20 8.40 2.07 8.53
C ASP A 20 8.81 3.21 9.46
N HIS A 21 8.66 4.46 9.01
CA HIS A 21 8.91 5.65 9.81
C HIS A 21 7.96 5.77 11.00
N ALA A 22 6.71 5.34 10.87
CA ALA A 22 5.77 5.35 12.00
C ALA A 22 6.21 4.37 13.09
N ILE A 23 6.64 3.17 12.73
CA ILE A 23 7.20 2.18 13.67
C ILE A 23 8.50 2.71 14.29
N ALA A 24 9.43 3.21 13.47
CA ALA A 24 10.70 3.73 13.92
C ALA A 24 10.54 4.87 14.93
N ARG A 25 9.63 5.79 14.67
CA ARG A 25 9.30 6.90 15.59
C ARG A 25 8.79 6.38 16.91
N TRP A 26 7.86 5.43 16.89
CA TRP A 26 7.34 4.82 18.10
C TRP A 26 8.46 4.15 18.92
N VAL A 27 9.37 3.40 18.29
CA VAL A 27 10.51 2.77 18.98
C VAL A 27 11.44 3.83 19.58
N LEU A 28 11.75 4.92 18.87
CA LEU A 28 12.54 6.03 19.38
C LEU A 28 11.91 6.64 20.64
N GLU A 29 10.62 6.91 20.60
CA GLU A 29 9.88 7.46 21.75
C GLU A 29 9.92 6.52 22.97
N GLN A 30 9.78 5.20 22.74
CA GLN A 30 9.83 4.20 23.81
C GLN A 30 11.25 3.98 24.33
N SER A 31 12.27 4.13 23.49
CA SER A 31 13.67 3.90 23.87
C SER A 31 14.22 4.98 24.81
N GLY A 32 13.71 6.20 24.69
CA GLY A 32 14.26 7.37 25.37
C GLY A 32 15.60 7.84 24.80
N GLU A 33 16.03 7.30 23.65
CA GLU A 33 17.27 7.71 22.98
C GLU A 33 17.09 9.12 22.37
N LEU A 34 17.84 10.08 22.88
CA LEU A 34 17.69 11.49 22.50
C LEU A 34 18.58 11.92 21.34
N GLN A 35 19.66 11.17 21.09
CA GLN A 35 20.67 11.53 20.07
C GLN A 35 21.13 10.30 19.28
N PRO A 36 20.24 9.62 18.56
CA PRO A 36 20.64 8.51 17.70
C PRO A 36 21.49 9.03 16.55
N ASP A 37 22.61 8.37 16.27
CA ASP A 37 23.41 8.67 15.09
C ASP A 37 22.74 8.18 13.80
N ALA A 38 23.29 8.57 12.65
CA ALA A 38 22.72 8.21 11.34
C ALA A 38 22.75 6.68 11.09
N GLY A 39 23.74 5.96 11.63
CA GLY A 39 23.84 4.50 11.52
C GLY A 39 22.74 3.82 12.33
N MET A 40 22.49 4.28 13.57
CA MET A 40 21.39 3.80 14.40
C MET A 40 20.03 4.04 13.76
N LEU A 41 19.81 5.23 13.18
CA LEU A 41 18.55 5.54 12.50
C LEU A 41 18.32 4.65 11.27
N ARG A 42 19.37 4.40 10.50
CA ARG A 42 19.28 3.51 9.33
C ARG A 42 18.95 2.08 9.76
N ALA A 43 19.67 1.55 10.74
CA ALA A 43 19.42 0.22 11.27
C ALA A 43 18.00 0.08 11.84
N LEU A 44 17.50 1.14 12.50
CA LEU A 44 16.13 1.16 13.01
C LEU A 44 15.09 1.12 11.90
N LEU A 45 15.29 1.88 10.81
CA LEU A 45 14.39 1.85 9.66
C LEU A 45 14.37 0.47 8.99
N ASP A 46 15.54 -0.14 8.81
CA ASP A 46 15.64 -1.48 8.24
C ASP A 46 14.92 -2.52 9.13
N ALA A 47 15.08 -2.42 10.45
CA ALA A 47 14.38 -3.27 11.42
C ALA A 47 12.86 -3.00 11.44
N SER A 48 12.44 -1.74 11.26
CA SER A 48 11.02 -1.36 11.16
C SER A 48 10.36 -1.91 9.90
N CYS A 49 11.07 -1.89 8.78
CA CYS A 49 10.61 -2.51 7.53
C CYS A 49 10.41 -4.02 7.72
N ALA A 50 11.40 -4.70 8.28
CA ALA A 50 11.29 -6.13 8.58
C ALA A 50 10.13 -6.45 9.55
N ALA A 51 9.91 -5.59 10.55
CA ALA A 51 8.79 -5.73 11.49
C ALA A 51 7.44 -5.53 10.80
N LYS A 52 7.29 -4.51 9.94
CA LYS A 52 6.09 -4.30 9.11
C LYS A 52 5.76 -5.54 8.29
N GLU A 53 6.75 -6.11 7.62
CA GLU A 53 6.58 -7.32 6.82
C GLU A 53 6.18 -8.53 7.67
N ALA A 54 6.82 -8.74 8.81
CA ALA A 54 6.47 -9.82 9.74
C ALA A 54 5.04 -9.70 10.26
N LEU A 55 4.58 -8.48 10.55
CA LEU A 55 3.23 -8.19 11.04
C LEU A 55 2.13 -8.42 9.99
N THR A 56 2.45 -8.71 8.75
CA THR A 56 1.45 -9.14 7.77
C THR A 56 0.84 -10.50 8.12
N SER A 57 1.61 -11.37 8.77
CA SER A 57 1.20 -12.73 9.16
C SER A 57 1.27 -12.98 10.67
N ALA A 58 2.24 -12.40 11.39
CA ALA A 58 2.41 -12.56 12.82
C ALA A 58 1.51 -11.59 13.63
N ALA A 59 1.13 -11.99 14.84
CA ALA A 59 0.38 -11.14 15.77
C ALA A 59 1.26 -10.10 16.46
N SER A 60 2.55 -10.40 16.66
CA SER A 60 3.54 -9.48 17.20
C SER A 60 4.94 -9.81 16.68
N THR A 61 5.86 -8.86 16.83
CA THR A 61 7.28 -9.02 16.50
C THR A 61 8.14 -8.12 17.37
N GLY A 62 9.42 -8.47 17.51
CA GLY A 62 10.38 -7.71 18.32
C GLY A 62 11.31 -6.86 17.44
N ILE A 63 11.56 -5.62 17.86
CA ILE A 63 12.56 -4.71 17.26
C ILE A 63 13.64 -4.44 18.28
N THR A 64 14.88 -4.75 17.94
CA THR A 64 16.04 -4.45 18.81
C THR A 64 16.64 -3.10 18.43
N PHE A 65 16.71 -2.18 19.39
CA PHE A 65 17.28 -0.85 19.21
C PHE A 65 17.98 -0.40 20.51
N ALA A 66 19.16 0.19 20.39
CA ALA A 66 19.96 0.67 21.52
C ALA A 66 20.13 -0.39 22.66
N GLY A 67 20.32 -1.66 22.30
CA GLY A 67 20.50 -2.77 23.24
C GLY A 67 19.23 -3.24 23.95
N LYS A 68 18.05 -2.74 23.58
CA LYS A 68 16.75 -3.15 24.11
C LYS A 68 15.88 -3.73 23.01
N THR A 69 14.99 -4.64 23.37
CA THR A 69 13.98 -5.18 22.44
C THR A 69 12.61 -4.61 22.77
N PHE A 70 11.95 -4.07 21.76
CA PHE A 70 10.61 -3.51 21.82
C PHE A 70 9.67 -4.45 21.08
N GLU A 71 8.66 -4.95 21.75
CA GLU A 71 7.63 -5.79 21.13
C GLU A 71 6.55 -4.89 20.53
N VAL A 72 6.23 -5.12 19.25
CA VAL A 72 5.18 -4.40 18.51
C VAL A 72 4.10 -5.40 18.16
N SER A 73 2.89 -5.21 18.65
CA SER A 73 1.73 -6.00 18.23
C SER A 73 1.14 -5.46 16.92
N ARG A 74 0.35 -6.28 16.23
CA ARG A 74 -0.40 -5.87 15.04
C ARG A 74 -1.37 -4.73 15.36
N GLU A 75 -2.06 -4.78 16.51
CA GLU A 75 -2.97 -3.71 16.94
C GLU A 75 -2.22 -2.39 17.14
N GLN A 76 -1.03 -2.43 17.72
CA GLN A 76 -0.19 -1.23 17.85
C GLN A 76 0.22 -0.69 16.48
N PHE A 77 0.72 -1.56 15.61
CA PHE A 77 1.07 -1.19 14.24
C PHE A 77 -0.12 -0.57 13.50
N ASP A 78 -1.28 -1.22 13.56
CA ASP A 78 -2.51 -0.74 12.93
C ASP A 78 -2.89 0.65 13.46
N ALA A 79 -2.77 0.89 14.77
CA ALA A 79 -3.02 2.20 15.36
C ALA A 79 -2.05 3.28 14.86
N LEU A 80 -0.75 2.93 14.72
CA LEU A 80 0.28 3.85 14.23
C LEU A 80 0.05 4.26 12.77
N VAL A 81 -0.36 3.32 11.90
CA VAL A 81 -0.47 3.57 10.46
C VAL A 81 -1.87 3.95 10.00
N ARG A 82 -2.90 3.77 10.83
CA ARG A 82 -4.30 4.11 10.50
C ARG A 82 -4.46 5.52 9.93
N PRO A 83 -3.87 6.59 10.51
CA PRO A 83 -3.99 7.93 9.93
C PRO A 83 -3.42 8.05 8.53
N LEU A 84 -2.37 7.27 8.21
CA LEU A 84 -1.75 7.22 6.88
C LEU A 84 -2.68 6.50 5.89
N VAL A 85 -3.24 5.36 6.29
CA VAL A 85 -4.21 4.62 5.48
C VAL A 85 -5.46 5.46 5.19
N GLU A 86 -5.97 6.21 6.18
CA GLU A 86 -7.12 7.10 5.98
C GLU A 86 -6.85 8.23 4.97
N ARG A 87 -5.59 8.67 4.81
CA ARG A 87 -5.22 9.62 3.77
C ARG A 87 -5.46 9.05 2.37
N THR A 88 -5.22 7.75 2.15
CA THR A 88 -5.48 7.11 0.85
C THR A 88 -6.96 7.14 0.49
N LEU A 89 -7.85 6.99 1.47
CA LEU A 89 -9.29 7.08 1.25
C LEU A 89 -9.74 8.49 0.83
N LYS A 90 -9.02 9.54 1.23
CA LYS A 90 -9.30 10.91 0.76
C LYS A 90 -9.01 11.02 -0.74
N ALA A 91 -7.90 10.43 -1.20
CA ALA A 91 -7.56 10.37 -2.61
C ALA A 91 -8.60 9.54 -3.39
N SER A 92 -9.00 8.39 -2.87
CA SER A 92 -10.04 7.54 -3.47
C SER A 92 -11.38 8.27 -3.61
N ARG A 93 -11.83 8.98 -2.57
CA ARG A 93 -13.06 9.81 -2.61
C ARG A 93 -12.98 10.90 -3.67
N ARG A 94 -11.80 11.51 -3.84
CA ARG A 94 -11.60 12.52 -4.88
C ARG A 94 -11.69 11.89 -6.26
N ALA A 95 -10.97 10.78 -6.51
CA ALA A 95 -11.02 10.09 -7.78
C ALA A 95 -12.43 9.64 -8.17
N LEU A 96 -13.20 9.07 -7.23
CA LEU A 96 -14.60 8.70 -7.46
C LEU A 96 -15.47 9.89 -7.87
N ARG A 97 -15.30 11.03 -7.18
CA ARG A 97 -16.04 12.25 -7.50
C ARG A 97 -15.67 12.79 -8.88
N ASP A 98 -14.38 12.80 -9.21
CA ASP A 98 -13.87 13.30 -10.49
C ASP A 98 -14.31 12.38 -11.64
N ALA A 99 -14.46 11.07 -11.39
CA ALA A 99 -15.03 10.09 -12.31
C ALA A 99 -16.57 10.13 -12.40
N GLY A 100 -17.26 10.85 -11.51
CA GLY A 100 -18.73 10.86 -11.45
C GLY A 100 -19.34 9.54 -10.98
N VAL A 101 -18.58 8.71 -10.22
CA VAL A 101 -18.97 7.37 -9.77
C VAL A 101 -19.04 7.33 -8.25
N THR A 102 -20.02 6.64 -7.70
CA THR A 102 -20.11 6.37 -6.25
C THR A 102 -19.34 5.10 -5.87
N ALA A 103 -18.97 4.97 -4.61
CA ALA A 103 -18.29 3.75 -4.12
C ALA A 103 -19.13 2.47 -4.33
N ALA A 104 -20.46 2.58 -4.28
CA ALA A 104 -21.37 1.45 -4.46
C ALA A 104 -21.46 0.98 -5.93
N GLU A 105 -21.15 1.84 -6.88
CA GLU A 105 -21.13 1.51 -8.32
C GLU A 105 -19.81 0.84 -8.74
N VAL A 106 -18.77 0.89 -7.91
CA VAL A 106 -17.53 0.18 -8.18
C VAL A 106 -17.77 -1.33 -8.09
N GLN A 107 -17.56 -2.02 -9.20
CA GLN A 107 -17.84 -3.46 -9.28
C GLN A 107 -16.72 -4.30 -8.69
N GLU A 108 -15.47 -3.91 -8.93
CA GLU A 108 -14.29 -4.64 -8.46
C GLU A 108 -13.21 -3.68 -7.96
N ILE A 109 -12.46 -4.12 -6.97
CA ILE A 109 -11.33 -3.39 -6.40
C ILE A 109 -10.11 -4.28 -6.55
N VAL A 110 -9.15 -3.85 -7.35
CA VAL A 110 -7.88 -4.55 -7.53
C VAL A 110 -6.80 -3.80 -6.76
N MET A 111 -6.14 -4.49 -5.83
CA MET A 111 -5.09 -3.90 -5.02
C MET A 111 -3.73 -4.32 -5.53
N VAL A 112 -2.84 -3.34 -5.77
CA VAL A 112 -1.48 -3.57 -6.28
C VAL A 112 -0.43 -2.87 -5.41
N GLY A 113 0.80 -3.41 -5.43
CA GLY A 113 1.93 -2.88 -4.67
C GLY A 113 2.06 -3.47 -3.26
N GLY A 114 3.29 -3.48 -2.72
CA GLY A 114 3.65 -4.16 -1.48
C GLY A 114 2.86 -3.71 -0.25
N SER A 115 2.52 -2.42 -0.15
CA SER A 115 1.74 -1.88 0.98
C SER A 115 0.33 -2.47 1.09
N THR A 116 -0.21 -3.04 0.02
CA THR A 116 -1.52 -3.73 0.03
C THR A 116 -1.49 -5.08 0.76
N ARG A 117 -0.31 -5.57 1.11
CA ARG A 117 -0.14 -6.76 1.96
C ARG A 117 -0.52 -6.50 3.42
N VAL A 118 -0.50 -5.24 3.86
CA VAL A 118 -0.88 -4.84 5.22
C VAL A 118 -2.37 -5.10 5.44
N PRO A 119 -2.76 -5.94 6.44
CA PRO A 119 -4.16 -6.32 6.65
C PRO A 119 -5.09 -5.12 6.86
N LEU A 120 -4.65 -4.11 7.62
CA LEU A 120 -5.42 -2.89 7.85
C LEU A 120 -5.78 -2.17 6.54
N VAL A 121 -4.87 -2.12 5.57
CA VAL A 121 -5.12 -1.46 4.28
C VAL A 121 -6.27 -2.15 3.56
N ARG A 122 -6.27 -3.48 3.52
CA ARG A 122 -7.35 -4.27 2.89
C ARG A 122 -8.68 -4.07 3.60
N LEU A 123 -8.66 -4.13 4.93
CA LEU A 123 -9.84 -3.93 5.77
C LEU A 123 -10.49 -2.56 5.49
N VAL A 124 -9.71 -1.49 5.60
CA VAL A 124 -10.19 -0.11 5.48
C VAL A 124 -10.69 0.18 4.05
N VAL A 125 -10.03 -0.35 3.03
CA VAL A 125 -10.49 -0.24 1.63
C VAL A 125 -11.79 -1.03 1.44
N GLY A 126 -11.87 -2.25 1.95
CA GLY A 126 -13.09 -3.07 1.89
C GLY A 126 -14.28 -2.40 2.56
N GLU A 127 -14.09 -1.84 3.76
CA GLU A 127 -15.12 -1.07 4.48
C GLU A 127 -15.58 0.15 3.68
N PHE A 128 -14.64 0.89 3.08
CA PHE A 128 -14.94 2.08 2.31
C PHE A 128 -15.81 1.82 1.07
N PHE A 129 -15.53 0.74 0.36
CA PHE A 129 -16.29 0.37 -0.84
C PHE A 129 -17.48 -0.57 -0.54
N GLY A 130 -17.61 -1.07 0.69
CA GLY A 130 -18.61 -2.06 1.07
C GLY A 130 -18.42 -3.40 0.34
N ARG A 131 -17.18 -3.73 -0.05
CA ARG A 131 -16.83 -4.88 -0.89
C ARG A 131 -15.41 -5.33 -0.61
N GLU A 132 -15.19 -6.63 -0.60
CA GLU A 132 -13.86 -7.21 -0.40
C GLU A 132 -12.97 -6.97 -1.64
N PRO A 133 -11.75 -6.41 -1.45
CA PRO A 133 -10.80 -6.26 -2.54
C PRO A 133 -10.28 -7.60 -3.05
N LEU A 134 -10.04 -7.69 -4.35
CA LEU A 134 -9.40 -8.84 -4.98
C LEU A 134 -7.92 -8.92 -4.57
N ILE A 135 -7.52 -10.06 -4.04
CA ILE A 135 -6.16 -10.33 -3.53
C ILE A 135 -5.45 -11.48 -4.26
N ASP A 136 -6.11 -12.08 -5.25
CA ASP A 136 -5.62 -13.26 -5.95
C ASP A 136 -4.46 -12.95 -6.92
N ILE A 137 -4.23 -11.68 -7.22
CA ILE A 137 -3.14 -11.24 -8.08
C ILE A 137 -1.94 -10.88 -7.20
N ASP A 138 -0.78 -11.47 -7.50
CA ASP A 138 0.47 -11.11 -6.82
C ASP A 138 0.77 -9.62 -7.01
N PRO A 139 0.70 -8.79 -5.94
CA PRO A 139 0.82 -7.35 -6.05
C PRO A 139 2.21 -6.88 -6.52
N ASP A 140 3.23 -7.74 -6.44
CA ASP A 140 4.59 -7.42 -6.88
C ASP A 140 4.79 -7.72 -8.38
N ARG A 141 4.00 -8.63 -8.95
CA ARG A 141 4.14 -9.10 -10.33
C ARG A 141 3.15 -8.49 -11.30
N VAL A 142 1.99 -8.04 -10.81
CA VAL A 142 0.88 -7.62 -11.67
C VAL A 142 1.27 -6.52 -12.65
N VAL A 143 2.08 -5.55 -12.24
CA VAL A 143 2.55 -4.46 -13.10
C VAL A 143 3.44 -4.98 -14.22
N ALA A 144 4.39 -5.86 -13.89
CA ALA A 144 5.29 -6.47 -14.88
C ALA A 144 4.53 -7.36 -15.88
N VAL A 145 3.56 -8.13 -15.42
CA VAL A 145 2.68 -8.95 -16.26
C VAL A 145 1.84 -8.07 -17.18
N GLY A 146 1.22 -7.01 -16.64
CA GLY A 146 0.45 -6.06 -17.43
C GLY A 146 1.30 -5.37 -18.51
N ALA A 147 2.51 -4.93 -18.17
CA ALA A 147 3.45 -4.35 -19.11
C ALA A 147 3.86 -5.34 -20.22
N ALA A 148 4.07 -6.61 -19.88
CA ALA A 148 4.41 -7.65 -20.85
C ALA A 148 3.24 -7.92 -21.81
N ILE A 149 2.00 -7.98 -21.31
CA ILE A 149 0.79 -8.13 -22.13
C ILE A 149 0.64 -6.94 -23.08
N GLN A 150 0.82 -5.71 -22.57
CA GLN A 150 0.74 -4.51 -23.40
C GLN A 150 1.83 -4.47 -24.47
N ALA A 151 3.06 -4.87 -24.15
CA ALA A 151 4.15 -4.98 -25.11
C ALA A 151 3.82 -5.99 -26.22
N ASP A 152 3.26 -7.16 -25.88
CA ASP A 152 2.85 -8.19 -26.84
C ASP A 152 1.78 -7.68 -27.80
N VAL A 153 0.81 -6.93 -27.30
CA VAL A 153 -0.22 -6.24 -28.14
C VAL A 153 0.43 -5.24 -29.10
N LEU A 154 1.40 -4.44 -28.61
CA LEU A 154 2.05 -3.39 -29.40
C LEU A 154 2.94 -3.95 -30.53
N VAL A 155 3.55 -5.12 -30.36
CA VAL A 155 4.33 -5.77 -31.42
C VAL A 155 3.49 -6.55 -32.42
N GLY A 156 2.16 -6.52 -32.27
CA GLY A 156 1.23 -7.07 -33.23
C GLY A 156 0.81 -8.53 -33.01
N ASN A 157 1.21 -9.15 -31.91
CA ASN A 157 0.68 -10.45 -31.48
C ASN A 157 -0.70 -10.22 -30.84
N LYS A 158 -1.69 -9.90 -31.70
CA LYS A 158 -3.04 -9.59 -31.19
C LYS A 158 -3.72 -10.87 -30.70
N PRO A 159 -4.16 -10.97 -29.44
CA PRO A 159 -5.21 -11.90 -29.10
C PRO A 159 -6.48 -11.51 -29.85
N ASP A 160 -7.39 -12.46 -30.09
CA ASP A 160 -8.64 -12.32 -30.86
C ASP A 160 -9.58 -11.17 -30.37
N THR A 161 -9.22 -10.49 -29.31
CA THR A 161 -9.93 -9.32 -28.76
C THR A 161 -9.03 -8.09 -28.85
N ASP A 162 -9.38 -7.14 -29.71
CA ASP A 162 -8.79 -5.79 -29.70
C ASP A 162 -8.95 -5.17 -28.32
N MET A 163 -7.83 -5.01 -27.60
CA MET A 163 -7.78 -4.31 -26.34
C MET A 163 -7.18 -2.92 -26.58
N LEU A 164 -7.99 -1.90 -26.42
CA LEU A 164 -7.59 -0.50 -26.47
C LEU A 164 -7.57 0.05 -25.03
N LEU A 165 -6.41 0.55 -24.59
CA LEU A 165 -6.26 1.28 -23.36
C LEU A 165 -6.27 2.78 -23.67
N LEU A 166 -7.24 3.48 -23.10
CA LEU A 166 -7.30 4.94 -23.08
C LEU A 166 -6.92 5.41 -21.68
N ASP A 167 -5.76 6.05 -21.58
CA ASP A 167 -5.23 6.54 -20.31
C ASP A 167 -5.26 8.07 -20.26
N VAL A 168 -5.24 8.62 -19.04
CA VAL A 168 -5.19 10.06 -18.79
C VAL A 168 -3.89 10.38 -18.05
N ILE A 169 -3.30 11.52 -18.40
CA ILE A 169 -2.14 12.04 -17.67
C ILE A 169 -2.65 12.73 -16.40
N PRO A 170 -2.13 12.38 -15.22
CA PRO A 170 -2.55 12.97 -13.95
C PRO A 170 -2.16 14.46 -13.84
#